data_395a7fc94623d0fcb79e589223b0b3da
#
_entry.id   395a7fc94623d0fcb79e589223b0b3da
#
_cell.length_a   1.000
_cell.length_b   1.000
_cell.length_c   1.000
_cell.angle_alpha   90.00
_cell.angle_beta   90.00
_cell.angle_gamma   90.00
#
_symmetry.space_group_name_H-M   'P 1'
#
loop_
_entity.id
_entity.type
_entity.pdbx_description
1 polymer ?
#
loop_
_entity_poly.entity_id
_entity_poly.type
_entity_poly.pdbx_seq_one_letter_code
_entity_poly.pdbx_strand_id
1 'polypeptide(L)' 'MNNATKLVFALEHIAHLEDLIVDNEYEQYLSQSLSTMKYELERQLNNLPDKVKEAHGWT' A
#
# COMPACT_ATOMS: atom_id res chain seq x y z
N MET A 1 1.51 13.18 -10.20
CA MET A 1 1.73 11.77 -9.85
C MET A 1 0.49 10.97 -10.21
N ASN A 2 0.64 9.84 -10.90
CA ASN A 2 -0.49 9.03 -11.31
C ASN A 2 -0.95 8.10 -10.19
N ASN A 3 -2.09 7.44 -10.41
CA ASN A 3 -2.67 6.58 -9.38
C ASN A 3 -1.76 5.40 -9.01
N ALA A 4 -1.10 4.79 -9.99
CA ALA A 4 -0.22 3.66 -9.71
C ALA A 4 0.92 4.09 -8.79
N THR A 5 1.55 5.21 -9.08
CA THR A 5 2.65 5.72 -8.25
C THR A 5 2.19 6.07 -6.85
N LYS A 6 1.01 6.68 -6.74
CA LYS A 6 0.45 7.01 -5.43
C LYS A 6 0.20 5.75 -4.59
N LEU A 7 -0.33 4.70 -5.23
CA LEU A 7 -0.60 3.45 -4.53
C LEU A 7 0.69 2.79 -4.06
N VAL A 8 1.72 2.79 -4.90
CA VAL A 8 3.02 2.21 -4.52
C VAL A 8 3.61 2.98 -3.33
N PHE A 9 3.59 4.31 -3.38
CA PHE A 9 4.12 5.11 -2.28
C PHE A 9 3.32 4.89 -1.01
N ALA A 10 1.99 4.77 -1.12
CA ALA A 10 1.17 4.50 0.05
C ALA A 10 1.54 3.15 0.68
N LEU A 11 1.76 2.13 -0.14
CA LEU A 11 2.18 0.83 0.36
C LEU A 11 3.55 0.89 1.05
N GLU A 12 4.47 1.67 0.50
CA GLU A 12 5.78 1.86 1.13
C GLU A 12 5.65 2.54 2.49
N HIS A 13 4.77 3.53 2.59
CA HIS A 13 4.54 4.21 3.87
C HIS A 13 3.93 3.26 4.89
N ILE A 14 3.04 2.37 4.46
CA ILE A 14 2.47 1.38 5.36
C ILE A 14 3.57 0.45 5.88
N ALA A 15 4.50 0.03 5.01
CA ALA A 15 5.62 -0.80 5.44
C ALA A 15 6.45 -0.11 6.51
N HIS A 16 6.71 1.19 6.35
CA HIS A 16 7.43 1.96 7.36
C HIS A 16 6.64 2.05 8.66
N LEU A 17 5.32 2.26 8.58
CA LEU A 17 4.49 2.32 9.77
C LEU A 17 4.49 0.98 10.51
N GLU A 18 4.47 -0.14 9.77
CA GLU A 18 4.54 -1.45 10.40
C GLU A 18 5.78 -1.61 11.26
N ASP A 19 6.91 -1.08 10.79
CA ASP A 19 8.14 -1.11 11.57
C ASP A 19 8.07 -0.18 12.80
N LEU A 20 7.45 0.98 12.63
CA LEU A 20 7.41 1.98 13.69
C LEU A 20 6.46 1.64 14.82
N ILE A 21 5.47 0.77 14.57
CA ILE A 21 4.51 0.40 15.61
C ILE A 21 4.92 -0.86 16.38
N VAL A 22 6.05 -1.46 16.05
CA VAL A 22 6.54 -2.62 16.80
C VAL A 22 6.73 -2.20 18.25
N ASP A 23 6.20 -3.01 19.16
CA ASP A 23 6.25 -2.76 20.61
C ASP A 23 5.40 -1.57 21.05
N ASN A 24 4.57 -1.01 20.15
CA ASN A 24 3.61 0.00 20.54
C ASN A 24 2.52 -0.63 21.41
N GLU A 25 1.99 0.17 22.33
CA GLU A 25 0.92 -0.23 23.24
C GLU A 25 -0.29 -0.84 22.51
N TYR A 26 -0.59 -0.29 21.33
CA TYR A 26 -1.73 -0.73 20.53
C TYR A 26 -1.30 -1.42 19.25
N GLU A 27 -0.14 -2.08 19.28
CA GLU A 27 0.43 -2.69 18.09
C GLU A 27 -0.54 -3.58 17.33
N GLN A 28 -1.26 -4.46 18.03
CA GLN A 28 -2.17 -5.39 17.37
C GLN A 28 -3.29 -4.66 16.64
N TYR A 29 -3.87 -3.66 17.28
CA TYR A 29 -4.93 -2.87 16.66
C TYR A 29 -4.41 -2.10 15.44
N LEU A 30 -3.27 -1.45 15.59
CA LEU A 30 -2.68 -0.67 14.50
C LEU A 30 -2.24 -1.56 13.34
N SER A 31 -1.66 -2.70 13.66
CA SER A 31 -1.22 -3.66 12.66
C SER A 31 -2.40 -4.17 11.83
N GLN A 32 -3.51 -4.45 12.48
CA GLN A 32 -4.70 -4.90 11.79
C GLN A 32 -5.26 -3.83 10.87
N SER A 33 -5.29 -2.57 11.34
CA SER A 33 -5.73 -1.45 10.52
C SER A 33 -4.83 -1.26 9.30
N LEU A 34 -3.52 -1.36 9.48
CA LEU A 34 -2.58 -1.24 8.38
C LEU A 34 -2.74 -2.38 7.38
N SER A 35 -2.99 -3.60 7.87
CA SER A 35 -3.21 -4.74 6.99
C SER A 35 -4.45 -4.55 6.12
N THR A 36 -5.52 -4.02 6.70
CA THR A 36 -6.74 -3.73 5.95
C THR A 36 -6.48 -2.69 4.86
N MET A 37 -5.76 -1.61 5.20
CA MET A 37 -5.41 -0.58 4.23
C MET A 37 -4.51 -1.14 3.14
N LYS A 38 -3.52 -1.94 3.54
CA LYS A 38 -2.58 -2.55 2.59
C LYS A 38 -3.32 -3.42 1.60
N TYR A 39 -4.23 -4.26 2.09
CA TYR A 39 -5.02 -5.15 1.25
C TYR A 39 -5.82 -4.35 0.21
N GLU A 40 -6.48 -3.29 0.66
CA GLU A 40 -7.29 -2.47 -0.24
C GLU A 40 -6.43 -1.77 -1.29
N LEU A 41 -5.28 -1.24 -0.89
CA LEU A 41 -4.37 -0.57 -1.82
C LEU A 41 -3.82 -1.54 -2.85
N GLU A 42 -3.47 -2.75 -2.43
CA GLU A 42 -3.00 -3.78 -3.35
C GLU A 42 -4.10 -4.18 -4.33
N ARG A 43 -5.34 -4.29 -3.83
CA ARG A 43 -6.47 -4.60 -4.70
C ARG A 43 -6.64 -3.54 -5.77
N GLN A 44 -6.56 -2.27 -5.39
CA GLN A 44 -6.68 -1.17 -6.34
C GLN A 44 -5.55 -1.20 -7.36
N LEU A 45 -4.34 -1.46 -6.91
CA LEU A 45 -3.19 -1.53 -7.80
C LEU A 45 -3.34 -2.67 -8.81
N ASN A 46 -3.80 -3.83 -8.36
CA ASN A 46 -3.98 -4.99 -9.23
C ASN A 46 -5.12 -4.79 -10.23
N ASN A 47 -6.04 -3.89 -9.94
CA ASN A 47 -7.19 -3.63 -10.81
C ASN A 47 -6.98 -2.45 -11.75
N LEU A 48 -5.78 -1.87 -11.78
CA LEU A 48 -5.48 -0.81 -12.73
C LEU A 48 -5.51 -1.35 -14.15
N PRO A 49 -5.99 -0.56 -15.12
CA PRO A 49 -5.99 -0.98 -16.53
C PRO A 49 -4.58 -1.28 -17.02
N ASP A 50 -4.44 -2.29 -17.87
CA ASP A 50 -3.15 -2.63 -18.45
C ASP A 50 -2.51 -1.44 -19.17
N LYS A 51 -3.33 -0.63 -19.80
CA LYS A 51 -2.87 0.57 -20.49
C LYS A 51 -2.07 1.48 -19.56
N VAL A 52 -2.56 1.64 -18.34
CA VAL A 52 -1.88 2.46 -17.33
C VAL A 52 -0.57 1.78 -16.90
N LYS A 53 -0.61 0.49 -16.70
CA LYS A 53 0.57 -0.27 -16.31
C LYS A 53 1.66 -0.17 -17.36
N GLU A 54 1.30 -0.34 -18.63
CA GLU A 54 2.26 -0.23 -19.73
C GLU A 54 2.88 1.16 -19.81
N ALA A 55 2.05 2.19 -19.65
CA ALA A 55 2.53 3.57 -19.73
C ALA A 55 3.55 3.87 -18.64
N HIS A 56 3.57 3.11 -17.57
CA HIS A 56 4.47 3.33 -16.44
C HIS A 56 5.45 2.19 -16.23
N GLY A 57 5.63 1.36 -17.24
CA GLY A 57 6.63 0.32 -17.18
C GLY A 57 6.31 -0.83 -16.25
N TRP A 58 5.05 -1.16 -16.12
CA TRP A 58 4.60 -2.20 -15.20
C TRP A 58 4.58 -3.59 -15.81
N THR A 59 5.12 -3.73 -16.95
CA THR A 59 5.16 -5.02 -17.65
C THR A 59 6.28 -5.90 -17.15
#